data_a7c443b716a358c056b267c0f20a9ce8
#
_entry.id   a7c443b716a358c056b267c0f20a9ce8
#
_cell.length_a   1.000
_cell.length_b   1.000
_cell.length_c   1.000
_cell.angle_alpha   90.00
_cell.angle_beta   90.00
_cell.angle_gamma   90.00
#
_symmetry.space_group_name_H-M   'P 1'
#
loop_
_entity.id
_entity.type
_entity.pdbx_description
1 polymer ?
#
loop_
_entity_poly.entity_id
_entity_poly.type
_entity_poly.pdbx_seq_one_letter_code
_entity_poly.pdbx_strand_id
1 'polypeptide(L)'
;MAKLLAVFFVLILTPSLEATPLSVALDIQGTGLSVASGGVGLQGIGSGTRNLSVQIGGPVQAALLYWVGRDRPCPQSGGVCVVPFQPYKDQILSFDGNIVTGTIIGTEGQPVSAGGPINNIGFLADVTSIVQARGTGLQTFTITDGDTGSNLFHLNGAGLVVIYTNPADPNTYRLIVFDGLDFAYGADPTPGATRVTVPVTFDHGTHTAARQGNMVVFNGDAQPTRPDRIDISNNPSRVNTLDGSNGLSFDADAFTVNIPAGIGSTTLQLVSEPVNQNPDSLLWVLGLLRLPLPQTPPPPPQEETGDEGCTPGYWKNHTRSWPVGLSPSQTTGSVFSGASAFPSLASQSLLQSLQGGGGSGTLGAAKILLRAAVAALLNASHANVDYPRRTSDIVADVNAALSSNNRNTMLELAGQLDGDNNLGCPLN
;
A
#
# COMPACT_ATOMS: atom_id res chain seq x y z
N MET A 1 38.78 -22.56 -61.19
CA MET A 1 37.48 -22.26 -60.57
C MET A 1 37.57 -22.57 -59.08
N ALA A 2 37.89 -21.58 -58.26
CA ALA A 2 37.99 -21.74 -56.79
C ALA A 2 36.60 -21.49 -56.19
N LYS A 3 36.03 -22.48 -55.47
CA LYS A 3 34.81 -22.34 -54.72
C LYS A 3 35.10 -21.63 -53.41
N LEU A 4 34.57 -20.45 -53.26
CA LEU A 4 34.59 -19.68 -52.03
C LEU A 4 33.57 -20.28 -51.06
N LEU A 5 34.00 -20.85 -49.94
CA LEU A 5 33.14 -21.39 -48.89
C LEU A 5 32.84 -20.23 -47.94
N ALA A 6 31.61 -19.68 -48.00
CA ALA A 6 31.15 -18.67 -47.04
C ALA A 6 30.79 -19.37 -45.73
N VAL A 7 31.58 -19.12 -44.67
CA VAL A 7 31.25 -19.54 -43.31
C VAL A 7 30.33 -18.49 -42.69
N PHE A 8 29.05 -18.82 -42.53
CA PHE A 8 28.11 -18.00 -41.79
C PHE A 8 28.37 -18.21 -40.28
N PHE A 9 28.94 -17.22 -39.63
CA PHE A 9 28.92 -17.14 -38.18
C PHE A 9 27.51 -16.73 -37.76
N VAL A 10 26.74 -17.69 -37.25
CA VAL A 10 25.50 -17.38 -36.51
C VAL A 10 25.95 -16.91 -35.14
N LEU A 11 25.90 -15.58 -34.91
CA LEU A 11 26.05 -14.99 -33.58
C LEU A 11 24.77 -15.34 -32.82
N ILE A 12 24.83 -16.37 -31.98
CA ILE A 12 23.79 -16.66 -31.01
C ILE A 12 23.96 -15.57 -29.92
N LEU A 13 23.17 -14.50 -30.06
CA LEU A 13 22.94 -13.58 -28.95
C LEU A 13 22.20 -14.36 -27.87
N THR A 14 22.91 -14.88 -26.88
CA THR A 14 22.30 -15.23 -25.61
C THR A 14 21.74 -13.94 -25.04
N PRO A 15 20.44 -13.86 -24.71
CA PRO A 15 19.94 -12.72 -23.98
C PRO A 15 20.75 -12.64 -22.69
N SER A 16 21.47 -11.54 -22.47
CA SER A 16 22.01 -11.21 -21.16
C SER A 16 20.77 -11.02 -20.26
N LEU A 17 20.66 -11.83 -19.21
CA LEU A 17 19.72 -11.53 -18.14
C LEU A 17 20.26 -10.27 -17.49
N GLU A 18 19.71 -9.13 -17.88
CA GLU A 18 20.01 -7.87 -17.22
C GLU A 18 19.24 -7.81 -15.90
N ALA A 19 19.87 -7.28 -14.86
CA ALA A 19 19.21 -6.97 -13.60
C ALA A 19 17.92 -6.18 -13.89
N THR A 20 16.85 -6.54 -13.20
CA THR A 20 15.59 -5.81 -13.30
C THR A 20 15.49 -4.91 -12.07
N PRO A 21 15.93 -3.64 -12.14
CA PRO A 21 15.85 -2.73 -11.01
C PRO A 21 14.42 -2.64 -10.50
N LEU A 22 14.27 -2.43 -9.18
CA LEU A 22 12.93 -2.29 -8.62
C LEU A 22 12.21 -1.09 -9.26
N SER A 23 10.94 -1.28 -9.56
CA SER A 23 10.06 -0.27 -10.12
C SER A 23 8.82 -0.06 -9.24
N VAL A 24 8.11 1.06 -9.43
CA VAL A 24 6.89 1.33 -8.64
C VAL A 24 5.83 0.28 -8.97
N ALA A 25 5.49 -0.52 -7.97
CA ALA A 25 4.43 -1.52 -8.02
C ALA A 25 3.10 -0.98 -7.49
N LEU A 26 3.15 -0.14 -6.46
CA LEU A 26 1.96 0.42 -5.82
C LEU A 26 2.26 1.81 -5.24
N ASP A 27 1.31 2.74 -5.39
CA ASP A 27 1.33 4.05 -4.75
C ASP A 27 -0.11 4.44 -4.40
N ILE A 28 -0.46 4.32 -3.13
CA ILE A 28 -1.82 4.50 -2.63
C ILE A 28 -1.86 5.38 -1.39
N GLN A 29 -3.02 5.96 -1.15
CA GLN A 29 -3.29 6.76 0.05
C GLN A 29 -4.59 6.30 0.70
N GLY A 30 -4.67 6.42 2.02
CA GLY A 30 -5.88 6.07 2.76
C GLY A 30 -5.81 6.39 4.24
N THR A 31 -6.97 6.66 4.83
CA THR A 31 -7.12 6.84 6.28
C THR A 31 -6.92 5.50 6.99
N GLY A 32 -6.12 5.51 8.04
CA GLY A 32 -5.79 4.30 8.80
C GLY A 32 -4.97 3.27 8.01
N LEU A 33 -4.47 3.61 6.79
CA LEU A 33 -3.71 2.70 5.96
C LEU A 33 -2.46 2.22 6.69
N SER A 34 -2.34 0.92 6.86
CA SER A 34 -1.30 0.27 7.64
C SER A 34 -0.72 -0.94 6.93
N VAL A 35 0.47 -1.35 7.37
CA VAL A 35 1.21 -2.48 6.81
C VAL A 35 1.69 -3.38 7.93
N ALA A 36 1.54 -4.69 7.73
CA ALA A 36 2.28 -5.71 8.45
C ALA A 36 3.16 -6.48 7.47
N SER A 37 4.35 -6.87 7.90
CA SER A 37 5.26 -7.65 7.11
C SER A 37 5.90 -8.75 7.94
N GLY A 38 6.31 -9.82 7.27
CA GLY A 38 7.06 -10.90 7.86
C GLY A 38 7.77 -11.68 6.77
N GLY A 39 8.84 -12.38 7.15
CA GLY A 39 9.63 -13.16 6.22
C GLY A 39 10.03 -14.50 6.78
N VAL A 40 10.52 -15.37 5.91
CA VAL A 40 11.05 -16.68 6.27
C VAL A 40 12.10 -17.15 5.28
N GLY A 41 13.28 -17.52 5.77
CA GLY A 41 14.34 -18.17 4.98
C GLY A 41 14.00 -19.65 4.75
N LEU A 42 14.20 -20.10 3.52
CA LEU A 42 13.85 -21.45 3.09
C LEU A 42 15.08 -22.28 2.66
N GLN A 43 16.27 -21.68 2.61
CA GLN A 43 17.48 -22.40 2.23
C GLN A 43 17.84 -23.47 3.26
N GLY A 44 18.24 -24.65 2.78
CA GLY A 44 18.79 -25.75 3.59
C GLY A 44 17.77 -26.55 4.40
N ILE A 45 16.47 -26.33 4.21
CA ILE A 45 15.43 -27.07 4.96
C ILE A 45 14.96 -28.37 4.30
N GLY A 46 15.44 -28.67 3.10
CA GLY A 46 14.92 -29.81 2.33
C GLY A 46 13.42 -29.67 2.05
N SER A 47 12.65 -30.76 2.10
CA SER A 47 11.18 -30.77 1.90
C SER A 47 10.37 -30.19 3.07
N GLY A 48 10.99 -29.29 3.87
CA GLY A 48 10.35 -28.80 5.10
C GLY A 48 9.34 -27.70 4.86
N THR A 49 8.43 -27.59 5.83
CA THR A 49 7.53 -26.46 5.96
C THR A 49 8.12 -25.45 6.93
N ARG A 50 7.95 -24.17 6.64
CA ARG A 50 8.32 -23.06 7.53
C ARG A 50 7.09 -22.21 7.85
N ASN A 51 7.18 -21.51 8.97
CA ASN A 51 6.15 -20.62 9.44
C ASN A 51 6.57 -19.17 9.26
N LEU A 52 5.66 -18.37 8.69
CA LEU A 52 5.76 -16.92 8.55
C LEU A 52 4.64 -16.29 9.37
N SER A 53 4.98 -15.35 10.24
CA SER A 53 3.98 -14.71 11.12
C SER A 53 3.91 -13.21 10.86
N VAL A 54 2.68 -12.67 10.89
CA VAL A 54 2.39 -11.23 10.74
C VAL A 54 1.30 -10.80 11.72
N GLN A 55 1.40 -9.57 12.25
CA GLN A 55 0.40 -8.96 13.12
C GLN A 55 -0.55 -8.08 12.30
N ILE A 56 -1.78 -8.50 12.11
CA ILE A 56 -2.79 -7.79 11.29
C ILE A 56 -3.71 -6.98 12.21
N GLY A 57 -3.67 -5.65 12.10
CA GLY A 57 -4.37 -4.74 13.00
C GLY A 57 -5.78 -4.33 12.55
N GLY A 58 -6.27 -4.81 11.40
CA GLY A 58 -7.59 -4.44 10.88
C GLY A 58 -7.95 -5.12 9.57
N PRO A 59 -9.05 -4.74 8.91
CA PRO A 59 -9.49 -5.32 7.66
C PRO A 59 -8.44 -5.28 6.56
N VAL A 60 -8.11 -6.44 6.01
CA VAL A 60 -7.09 -6.61 4.97
C VAL A 60 -7.62 -6.08 3.63
N GLN A 61 -6.82 -5.21 3.00
CA GLN A 61 -7.08 -4.64 1.68
C GLN A 61 -6.36 -5.43 0.59
N ALA A 62 -5.09 -5.80 0.87
CA ALA A 62 -4.27 -6.61 -0.02
C ALA A 62 -3.25 -7.40 0.79
N ALA A 63 -2.86 -8.57 0.30
CA ALA A 63 -1.76 -9.35 0.82
C ALA A 63 -0.92 -9.89 -0.32
N LEU A 64 0.35 -9.51 -0.34
CA LEU A 64 1.29 -9.78 -1.41
C LEU A 64 2.41 -10.68 -0.88
N LEU A 65 2.55 -11.85 -1.47
CA LEU A 65 3.59 -12.81 -1.14
C LEU A 65 4.71 -12.71 -2.18
N TYR A 66 5.89 -12.38 -1.71
CA TYR A 66 7.12 -12.30 -2.50
C TYR A 66 8.02 -13.48 -2.17
N TRP A 67 8.72 -14.05 -3.15
CA TRP A 67 9.78 -15.02 -2.90
C TRP A 67 10.87 -14.98 -3.96
N VAL A 68 12.02 -15.51 -3.60
CA VAL A 68 13.19 -15.61 -4.49
C VAL A 68 13.53 -17.07 -4.70
N GLY A 69 13.49 -17.49 -5.96
CA GLY A 69 13.95 -18.78 -6.42
C GLY A 69 15.37 -18.71 -6.96
N ARG A 70 16.09 -19.84 -6.87
CA ARG A 70 17.44 -19.99 -7.36
C ARG A 70 17.55 -21.22 -8.28
N ASP A 71 17.97 -21.00 -9.51
CA ASP A 71 18.25 -22.07 -10.46
C ASP A 71 19.76 -22.14 -10.75
N ARG A 72 20.32 -23.36 -10.65
CA ARG A 72 21.69 -23.67 -11.06
C ARG A 72 21.65 -24.57 -12.29
N PRO A 73 21.78 -24.03 -13.49
CA PRO A 73 21.70 -24.83 -14.73
C PRO A 73 22.84 -25.83 -14.90
N CYS A 74 23.84 -25.80 -14.00
CA CYS A 74 25.04 -26.63 -14.09
C CYS A 74 25.35 -27.36 -12.78
N PRO A 75 25.71 -28.67 -12.82
CA PRO A 75 26.18 -29.36 -11.64
C PRO A 75 27.53 -28.80 -11.16
N GLN A 76 27.76 -28.81 -9.84
CA GLN A 76 28.94 -28.22 -9.16
C GLN A 76 30.29 -28.87 -9.51
N SER A 77 30.34 -29.91 -10.30
CA SER A 77 31.58 -30.68 -10.59
C SER A 77 31.93 -30.60 -12.07
N GLY A 78 32.40 -29.45 -12.57
CA GLY A 78 33.17 -29.34 -13.83
C GLY A 78 32.54 -29.94 -15.11
N GLY A 79 31.29 -30.33 -15.09
CA GLY A 79 30.58 -30.92 -16.21
C GLY A 79 30.00 -29.86 -17.13
N VAL A 80 29.79 -30.23 -18.39
CA VAL A 80 29.07 -29.40 -19.36
C VAL A 80 27.64 -29.19 -18.88
N CYS A 81 27.18 -27.93 -18.88
CA CYS A 81 25.81 -27.59 -18.57
C CYS A 81 24.85 -28.28 -19.52
N VAL A 82 24.13 -29.27 -19.05
CA VAL A 82 23.23 -30.12 -19.88
C VAL A 82 21.76 -29.85 -19.56
N VAL A 83 21.46 -29.04 -18.56
CA VAL A 83 20.07 -28.74 -18.19
C VAL A 83 19.74 -27.35 -18.70
N PRO A 84 18.74 -27.21 -19.60
CA PRO A 84 18.22 -25.89 -19.97
C PRO A 84 17.72 -25.16 -18.72
N PHE A 85 17.92 -23.84 -18.68
CA PHE A 85 17.32 -22.98 -17.67
C PHE A 85 15.81 -23.27 -17.57
N GLN A 86 15.34 -23.63 -16.38
CA GLN A 86 13.94 -23.94 -16.09
C GLN A 86 13.39 -22.95 -15.07
N PRO A 87 13.07 -21.72 -15.49
CA PRO A 87 12.64 -20.64 -14.58
C PRO A 87 11.35 -20.95 -13.84
N TYR A 88 10.66 -22.01 -14.22
CA TYR A 88 9.29 -22.29 -13.76
C TYR A 88 9.20 -23.24 -12.56
N LYS A 89 10.30 -23.86 -12.11
CA LYS A 89 10.23 -24.82 -11.01
C LYS A 89 9.90 -24.16 -9.67
N ASP A 90 10.50 -23.00 -9.39
CA ASP A 90 10.27 -22.23 -8.18
C ASP A 90 9.07 -21.27 -8.30
N GLN A 91 8.37 -21.28 -9.43
CA GLN A 91 7.19 -20.42 -9.66
C GLN A 91 5.99 -20.82 -8.82
N ILE A 92 5.96 -22.06 -8.33
CA ILE A 92 4.85 -22.64 -7.59
C ILE A 92 5.33 -23.01 -6.19
N LEU A 93 4.59 -22.53 -5.17
CA LEU A 93 4.78 -22.95 -3.79
C LEU A 93 3.44 -23.21 -3.12
N SER A 94 3.45 -23.84 -1.92
CA SER A 94 2.28 -23.94 -1.08
C SER A 94 2.32 -22.87 0.00
N PHE A 95 1.29 -22.03 0.04
CA PHE A 95 1.06 -21.01 1.06
C PHE A 95 -0.19 -21.36 1.87
N ASP A 96 -0.01 -21.68 3.14
CA ASP A 96 -1.10 -22.10 4.06
C ASP A 96 -1.95 -23.25 3.49
N GLY A 97 -1.28 -24.23 2.88
CA GLY A 97 -1.91 -25.39 2.25
C GLY A 97 -2.53 -25.15 0.87
N ASN A 98 -2.49 -23.91 0.36
CA ASN A 98 -2.98 -23.56 -0.97
C ASN A 98 -1.82 -23.51 -1.96
N ILE A 99 -2.03 -24.05 -3.15
CA ILE A 99 -1.06 -23.94 -4.25
C ILE A 99 -1.14 -22.52 -4.82
N VAL A 100 0.00 -21.84 -4.81
CA VAL A 100 0.14 -20.47 -5.28
C VAL A 100 1.15 -20.43 -6.42
N THR A 101 0.78 -19.76 -7.51
CA THR A 101 1.65 -19.54 -8.66
C THR A 101 2.05 -18.08 -8.72
N GLY A 102 3.35 -17.79 -8.74
CA GLY A 102 3.89 -16.44 -8.80
C GLY A 102 4.00 -15.90 -10.21
N THR A 103 3.88 -14.59 -10.33
CA THR A 103 4.32 -13.84 -11.50
C THR A 103 5.78 -13.49 -11.33
N ILE A 104 6.59 -13.65 -12.38
CA ILE A 104 8.00 -13.23 -12.37
C ILE A 104 8.04 -11.70 -12.36
N ILE A 105 8.73 -11.13 -11.36
CA ILE A 105 8.93 -9.69 -11.21
C ILE A 105 10.35 -9.24 -11.54
N GLY A 106 11.29 -10.17 -11.65
CA GLY A 106 12.66 -9.91 -12.05
C GLY A 106 13.47 -11.18 -12.14
N THR A 107 14.57 -11.09 -12.91
CA THR A 107 15.54 -12.16 -13.04
C THR A 107 16.94 -11.59 -12.98
N GLU A 108 17.85 -12.29 -12.29
CA GLU A 108 19.24 -11.89 -12.17
C GLU A 108 20.15 -13.11 -12.33
N GLY A 109 21.10 -13.01 -13.24
CA GLY A 109 22.15 -14.01 -13.42
C GLY A 109 23.35 -13.68 -12.55
N GLN A 110 23.72 -14.55 -11.62
CA GLN A 110 25.01 -14.49 -10.95
C GLN A 110 26.08 -15.14 -11.81
N PRO A 111 27.10 -14.39 -12.24
CA PRO A 111 28.07 -14.94 -13.16
C PRO A 111 28.93 -16.05 -12.60
N VAL A 112 29.28 -16.09 -11.33
CA VAL A 112 30.15 -17.15 -10.78
C VAL A 112 30.13 -17.23 -9.24
N SER A 113 29.55 -18.28 -8.72
CA SER A 113 30.08 -18.90 -7.51
C SER A 113 31.01 -20.06 -7.91
N ALA A 114 31.81 -20.65 -6.99
CA ALA A 114 32.64 -21.83 -7.24
C ALA A 114 31.87 -23.04 -7.83
N GLY A 115 30.59 -22.93 -8.12
CA GLY A 115 29.66 -23.94 -8.61
C GLY A 115 28.99 -23.67 -9.95
N GLY A 116 29.43 -22.67 -10.71
CA GLY A 116 28.84 -22.33 -12.03
C GLY A 116 27.80 -21.21 -11.96
N PRO A 117 27.20 -20.80 -13.08
CA PRO A 117 26.24 -19.74 -13.13
C PRO A 117 24.99 -20.06 -12.29
N ILE A 118 24.50 -19.05 -11.58
CA ILE A 118 23.26 -19.13 -10.80
C ILE A 118 22.31 -18.09 -11.39
N ASN A 119 21.06 -18.48 -11.62
CA ASN A 119 20.00 -17.56 -11.98
C ASN A 119 19.07 -17.39 -10.77
N ASN A 120 18.83 -16.16 -10.37
CA ASN A 120 17.88 -15.80 -9.33
C ASN A 120 16.62 -15.24 -9.99
N ILE A 121 15.48 -15.57 -9.44
CA ILE A 121 14.18 -15.16 -9.98
C ILE A 121 13.32 -14.67 -8.83
N GLY A 122 12.82 -13.46 -8.96
CA GLY A 122 11.83 -12.88 -8.04
C GLY A 122 10.42 -13.20 -8.50
N PHE A 123 9.59 -13.62 -7.57
CA PHE A 123 8.18 -13.93 -7.79
C PHE A 123 7.27 -13.13 -6.87
N LEU A 124 6.08 -12.82 -7.36
CA LEU A 124 5.00 -12.16 -6.64
C LEU A 124 3.69 -12.90 -6.86
N ALA A 125 2.93 -13.12 -5.79
CA ALA A 125 1.55 -13.58 -5.86
C ALA A 125 0.62 -12.77 -4.96
N ASP A 126 -0.61 -12.54 -5.43
CA ASP A 126 -1.69 -12.02 -4.60
C ASP A 126 -2.31 -13.17 -3.79
N VAL A 127 -2.17 -13.09 -2.48
CA VAL A 127 -2.72 -14.07 -1.52
C VAL A 127 -3.79 -13.44 -0.62
N THR A 128 -4.38 -12.34 -1.05
CA THR A 128 -5.35 -11.54 -0.28
C THR A 128 -6.48 -12.39 0.28
N SER A 129 -7.09 -13.24 -0.54
CA SER A 129 -8.22 -14.07 -0.13
C SER A 129 -7.84 -15.09 0.97
N ILE A 130 -6.62 -15.63 0.89
CA ILE A 130 -6.12 -16.58 1.90
C ILE A 130 -5.90 -15.87 3.24
N VAL A 131 -5.29 -14.67 3.20
CA VAL A 131 -5.01 -13.88 4.40
C VAL A 131 -6.29 -13.31 5.00
N GLN A 132 -7.23 -12.83 4.19
CA GLN A 132 -8.55 -12.37 4.66
C GLN A 132 -9.32 -13.47 5.40
N ALA A 133 -9.24 -14.72 4.95
CA ALA A 133 -9.91 -15.86 5.60
C ALA A 133 -9.38 -16.14 7.02
N ARG A 134 -8.16 -15.71 7.34
CA ARG A 134 -7.56 -15.87 8.68
C ARG A 134 -7.98 -14.77 9.66
N GLY A 135 -8.41 -13.61 9.16
CA GLY A 135 -8.86 -12.48 9.97
C GLY A 135 -7.72 -11.62 10.54
N THR A 136 -8.00 -10.94 11.64
CA THR A 136 -7.08 -10.03 12.33
C THR A 136 -6.32 -10.68 13.47
N GLY A 137 -5.34 -9.99 14.05
CA GLY A 137 -4.48 -10.48 15.12
C GLY A 137 -3.17 -11.04 14.61
N LEU A 138 -2.46 -11.77 15.47
CA LEU A 138 -1.26 -12.50 15.09
C LEU A 138 -1.67 -13.73 14.26
N GLN A 139 -1.27 -13.71 12.98
CA GLN A 139 -1.51 -14.81 12.05
C GLN A 139 -0.20 -15.49 11.69
N THR A 140 -0.23 -16.83 11.63
CA THR A 140 0.91 -17.64 11.21
C THR A 140 0.49 -18.47 10.00
N PHE A 141 1.24 -18.33 8.92
CA PHE A 141 1.05 -19.03 7.66
C PHE A 141 2.18 -20.03 7.45
N THR A 142 1.85 -21.17 6.87
CA THR A 142 2.86 -22.15 6.47
C THR A 142 3.31 -21.91 5.04
N ILE A 143 4.61 -22.01 4.78
CA ILE A 143 5.19 -22.01 3.44
C ILE A 143 5.92 -23.33 3.23
N THR A 144 5.61 -23.99 2.13
CA THR A 144 6.27 -25.23 1.73
C THR A 144 6.72 -25.09 0.27
N ASP A 145 8.01 -25.33 0.07
CA ASP A 145 8.58 -25.47 -1.27
C ASP A 145 8.21 -26.85 -1.82
N GLY A 146 7.75 -26.90 -3.07
CA GLY A 146 7.36 -28.14 -3.72
C GLY A 146 8.54 -28.97 -4.28
N ASP A 147 9.74 -28.36 -4.42
CA ASP A 147 10.89 -29.00 -5.09
C ASP A 147 12.15 -29.06 -4.21
N THR A 148 12.03 -29.70 -3.10
CA THR A 148 12.91 -29.61 -1.94
C THR A 148 14.12 -30.55 -1.97
N GLY A 149 14.39 -31.24 -3.04
CA GLY A 149 15.39 -32.33 -3.06
C GLY A 149 16.65 -32.09 -3.87
N SER A 150 16.69 -31.01 -4.64
CA SER A 150 17.78 -30.79 -5.60
C SER A 150 18.66 -29.60 -5.16
N ASN A 151 19.97 -29.81 -5.07
CA ASN A 151 20.93 -28.71 -4.92
C ASN A 151 20.97 -27.76 -6.13
N LEU A 152 20.14 -28.00 -7.13
CA LEU A 152 20.09 -27.23 -8.37
C LEU A 152 18.97 -26.17 -8.34
N PHE A 153 17.90 -26.43 -7.59
CA PHE A 153 16.74 -25.55 -7.44
C PHE A 153 16.42 -25.42 -5.97
N HIS A 154 16.25 -24.22 -5.44
CA HIS A 154 15.79 -23.98 -4.09
C HIS A 154 15.33 -22.54 -3.91
N LEU A 155 14.37 -22.34 -3.04
CA LEU A 155 13.98 -21.02 -2.60
C LEU A 155 14.99 -20.45 -1.60
N ASN A 156 15.37 -19.19 -1.78
CA ASN A 156 16.10 -18.44 -0.75
C ASN A 156 15.18 -18.16 0.44
N GLY A 157 13.95 -17.74 0.15
CA GLY A 157 12.97 -17.45 1.16
C GLY A 157 11.75 -16.73 0.60
N ALA A 158 10.82 -16.40 1.48
CA ALA A 158 9.60 -15.71 1.15
C ALA A 158 9.27 -14.63 2.17
N GLY A 159 8.63 -13.54 1.71
CA GLY A 159 8.13 -12.42 2.52
C GLY A 159 6.69 -12.09 2.20
N LEU A 160 5.91 -11.80 3.22
CA LEU A 160 4.51 -11.40 3.11
C LEU A 160 4.35 -9.94 3.53
N VAL A 161 3.74 -9.14 2.67
CA VAL A 161 3.25 -7.79 2.99
C VAL A 161 1.73 -7.86 3.07
N VAL A 162 1.16 -7.42 4.18
CA VAL A 162 -0.29 -7.29 4.37
C VAL A 162 -0.63 -5.81 4.52
N ILE A 163 -1.38 -5.29 3.57
CA ILE A 163 -1.92 -3.92 3.59
C ILE A 163 -3.32 -4.00 4.20
N TYR A 164 -3.55 -3.26 5.26
CA TYR A 164 -4.83 -3.26 5.97
C TYR A 164 -5.22 -1.85 6.43
N THR A 165 -6.46 -1.66 6.81
CA THR A 165 -6.94 -0.41 7.40
C THR A 165 -7.07 -0.59 8.91
N ASN A 166 -6.42 0.28 9.69
CA ASN A 166 -6.66 0.38 11.12
C ASN A 166 -7.81 1.37 11.38
N PRO A 167 -9.01 0.92 11.75
CA PRO A 167 -10.15 1.80 11.91
C PRO A 167 -10.04 2.75 13.11
N ALA A 168 -9.11 2.49 14.03
CA ALA A 168 -8.86 3.35 15.19
C ALA A 168 -7.85 4.47 14.88
N ASP A 169 -7.20 4.45 13.72
CA ASP A 169 -6.22 5.47 13.33
C ASP A 169 -6.87 6.47 12.36
N PRO A 170 -7.15 7.72 12.78
CA PRO A 170 -7.79 8.72 11.95
C PRO A 170 -6.84 9.36 10.93
N ASN A 171 -5.53 9.09 11.03
CA ASN A 171 -4.54 9.70 10.17
C ASN A 171 -4.58 9.10 8.76
N THR A 172 -4.27 9.92 7.77
CA THR A 172 -4.10 9.48 6.39
C THR A 172 -2.64 9.19 6.10
N TYR A 173 -2.37 8.10 5.40
CA TYR A 173 -1.03 7.67 5.03
C TYR A 173 -0.91 7.47 3.53
N ARG A 174 0.30 7.66 3.03
CA ARG A 174 0.71 7.20 1.70
C ARG A 174 1.58 5.96 1.86
N LEU A 175 1.36 4.99 1.00
CA LEU A 175 2.11 3.76 0.89
C LEU A 175 2.67 3.66 -0.52
N ILE A 176 3.99 3.58 -0.64
CA ILE A 176 4.71 3.44 -1.91
C ILE A 176 5.47 2.12 -1.84
N VAL A 177 5.26 1.26 -2.84
CA VAL A 177 5.93 -0.03 -2.97
C VAL A 177 6.71 -0.05 -4.26
N PHE A 178 7.97 -0.44 -4.17
CA PHE A 178 8.81 -0.81 -5.29
C PHE A 178 9.10 -2.30 -5.21
N ASP A 179 8.98 -3.00 -6.30
CA ASP A 179 9.36 -4.40 -6.42
C ASP A 179 10.12 -4.70 -7.71
N GLY A 180 10.74 -5.86 -7.75
CA GLY A 180 11.59 -6.32 -8.83
C GLY A 180 12.58 -7.35 -8.33
N LEU A 181 13.75 -7.44 -8.95
CA LEU A 181 14.88 -8.21 -8.46
C LEU A 181 16.17 -7.51 -8.86
N ASP A 182 16.82 -6.85 -7.92
CA ASP A 182 18.12 -6.21 -8.12
C ASP A 182 19.20 -6.91 -7.30
N PHE A 183 20.39 -7.00 -7.87
CA PHE A 183 21.48 -7.78 -7.31
C PHE A 183 22.72 -6.93 -7.01
N ALA A 184 23.32 -7.17 -5.83
CA ALA A 184 24.59 -6.59 -5.48
C ALA A 184 25.52 -7.63 -4.82
N TYR A 185 26.77 -7.70 -5.28
CA TYR A 185 27.78 -8.57 -4.68
C TYR A 185 29.18 -7.96 -4.74
N GLY A 186 29.74 -7.64 -3.59
CA GLY A 186 31.02 -6.95 -3.45
C GLY A 186 32.24 -7.73 -3.90
N ALA A 187 32.15 -9.05 -4.02
CA ALA A 187 33.24 -9.94 -4.47
C ALA A 187 33.01 -10.53 -5.88
N ASP A 188 32.02 -10.03 -6.63
CA ASP A 188 31.77 -10.50 -8.00
C ASP A 188 32.94 -10.12 -8.92
N PRO A 189 33.65 -11.10 -9.52
CA PRO A 189 34.77 -10.83 -10.42
C PRO A 189 34.35 -10.37 -11.82
N THR A 190 33.05 -10.33 -12.13
CA THR A 190 32.55 -10.02 -13.47
C THR A 190 32.73 -8.54 -13.78
N PRO A 191 33.31 -8.18 -14.95
CA PRO A 191 33.36 -6.78 -15.37
C PRO A 191 31.95 -6.18 -15.47
N GLY A 192 31.70 -5.10 -14.74
CA GLY A 192 30.39 -4.44 -14.69
C GLY A 192 29.47 -4.89 -13.53
N ALA A 193 29.84 -5.94 -12.79
CA ALA A 193 29.14 -6.30 -11.56
C ALA A 193 29.23 -5.16 -10.53
N THR A 194 28.14 -4.92 -9.82
CA THR A 194 28.06 -3.84 -8.84
C THR A 194 27.98 -4.41 -7.42
N ARG A 195 28.64 -3.70 -6.49
CA ARG A 195 28.51 -3.96 -5.05
C ARG A 195 27.32 -3.23 -4.44
N VAL A 196 26.59 -2.48 -5.23
CA VAL A 196 25.43 -1.67 -4.81
C VAL A 196 24.28 -1.90 -5.76
N THR A 197 23.09 -1.97 -5.23
CA THR A 197 21.86 -2.02 -6.03
C THR A 197 21.58 -0.67 -6.70
N VAL A 198 20.70 -0.63 -7.68
CA VAL A 198 20.21 0.62 -8.25
C VAL A 198 19.40 1.35 -7.17
N PRO A 199 19.67 2.63 -6.88
CA PRO A 199 18.93 3.36 -5.87
C PRO A 199 17.45 3.50 -6.24
N VAL A 200 16.57 3.23 -5.29
CA VAL A 200 15.13 3.49 -5.39
C VAL A 200 14.81 4.82 -4.72
N THR A 201 14.05 5.67 -5.39
CA THR A 201 13.62 6.96 -4.87
C THR A 201 12.12 6.99 -4.63
N PHE A 202 11.74 7.03 -3.35
CA PHE A 202 10.36 7.25 -2.91
C PHE A 202 10.06 8.75 -2.98
N ASP A 203 9.35 9.18 -4.01
CA ASP A 203 8.89 10.57 -4.15
C ASP A 203 7.58 10.73 -3.35
N HIS A 204 7.65 11.44 -2.23
CA HIS A 204 6.54 11.59 -1.29
C HIS A 204 6.09 13.04 -1.10
N GLY A 205 6.67 13.96 -1.85
CA GLY A 205 6.40 15.38 -1.73
C GLY A 205 6.94 16.03 -0.44
N THR A 206 7.17 17.33 -0.51
CA THR A 206 7.68 18.12 0.61
C THR A 206 6.62 18.37 1.67
N HIS A 207 7.06 18.53 2.92
CA HIS A 207 6.20 18.89 4.04
C HIS A 207 6.91 19.88 4.98
N THR A 208 6.16 20.77 5.62
CA THR A 208 6.72 21.81 6.51
C THR A 208 7.20 21.28 7.85
N ALA A 209 6.71 20.12 8.29
CA ALA A 209 7.15 19.44 9.49
C ALA A 209 7.90 18.15 9.17
N ALA A 210 8.83 17.76 10.03
CA ALA A 210 9.45 16.45 9.96
C ALA A 210 8.41 15.33 10.19
N ARG A 211 8.61 14.20 9.51
CA ARG A 211 7.73 13.02 9.59
C ARG A 211 8.53 11.78 9.89
N GLN A 212 7.88 10.80 10.51
CA GLN A 212 8.43 9.44 10.61
C GLN A 212 7.66 8.52 9.67
N GLY A 213 8.41 7.77 8.85
CA GLY A 213 7.88 6.73 7.99
C GLY A 213 8.25 5.35 8.50
N ASN A 214 7.49 4.33 8.09
CA ASN A 214 7.85 2.94 8.26
C ASN A 214 8.36 2.40 6.92
N MET A 215 9.54 1.81 6.93
CA MET A 215 10.17 1.20 5.75
C MET A 215 10.23 -0.31 5.92
N VAL A 216 10.00 -1.04 4.83
CA VAL A 216 10.17 -2.49 4.77
C VAL A 216 11.09 -2.82 3.60
N VAL A 217 12.02 -3.73 3.83
CA VAL A 217 12.95 -4.25 2.82
C VAL A 217 12.87 -5.77 2.85
N PHE A 218 12.66 -6.39 1.68
CA PHE A 218 12.83 -7.83 1.52
C PHE A 218 14.06 -8.11 0.69
N ASN A 219 14.93 -8.95 1.22
CA ASN A 219 16.20 -9.34 0.59
C ASN A 219 16.40 -10.85 0.66
N GLY A 220 16.65 -11.45 -0.48
CA GLY A 220 17.11 -12.84 -0.57
C GLY A 220 18.64 -12.95 -0.42
N ASP A 221 19.12 -14.16 -0.19
CA ASP A 221 20.53 -14.53 -0.01
C ASP A 221 21.25 -13.85 1.18
N ALA A 222 20.49 -13.36 2.15
CA ALA A 222 21.00 -12.75 3.38
C ALA A 222 21.63 -13.80 4.32
N GLN A 223 22.81 -13.50 4.88
CA GLN A 223 23.59 -14.46 5.68
C GLN A 223 24.12 -13.83 6.97
N PRO A 224 24.02 -14.51 8.13
CA PRO A 224 24.26 -13.91 9.45
C PRO A 224 25.72 -13.49 9.72
N THR A 225 26.67 -13.91 8.90
CA THR A 225 28.10 -13.63 9.12
C THR A 225 28.75 -12.79 8.03
N ARG A 226 27.96 -12.32 7.08
CA ARG A 226 28.42 -11.52 5.95
C ARG A 226 27.99 -10.08 6.09
N PRO A 227 28.88 -9.14 5.84
CA PRO A 227 28.56 -7.74 6.02
C PRO A 227 27.77 -7.16 4.85
N ASP A 228 26.76 -6.40 5.22
CA ASP A 228 25.87 -5.64 4.36
C ASP A 228 25.59 -4.24 4.93
N ARG A 229 24.96 -3.40 4.12
CA ARG A 229 24.49 -2.09 4.55
C ARG A 229 23.27 -1.65 3.77
N ILE A 230 22.33 -1.03 4.45
CA ILE A 230 21.21 -0.30 3.85
C ILE A 230 21.51 1.19 3.98
N ASP A 231 21.67 1.88 2.86
CA ASP A 231 21.83 3.34 2.80
C ASP A 231 20.49 4.00 2.55
N ILE A 232 20.16 4.98 3.40
CA ILE A 232 18.91 5.71 3.37
C ILE A 232 19.23 7.20 3.42
N SER A 233 18.77 7.97 2.44
CA SER A 233 19.03 9.42 2.44
C SER A 233 18.49 10.09 3.72
N ASN A 234 19.27 11.02 4.27
CA ASN A 234 18.97 11.77 5.49
C ASN A 234 18.76 10.92 6.76
N ASN A 235 19.19 9.65 6.74
CA ASN A 235 19.16 8.76 7.89
C ASN A 235 20.55 8.09 8.06
N PRO A 236 20.89 7.63 9.26
CA PRO A 236 22.06 6.78 9.43
C PRO A 236 21.91 5.50 8.63
N SER A 237 23.01 5.05 8.01
CA SER A 237 23.04 3.74 7.36
C SER A 237 22.82 2.63 8.39
N ARG A 238 22.11 1.58 7.99
CA ARG A 238 21.91 0.37 8.79
C ARG A 238 22.95 -0.66 8.36
N VAL A 239 23.74 -1.13 9.29
CA VAL A 239 24.88 -2.01 9.01
C VAL A 239 24.60 -3.40 9.57
N ASN A 240 24.84 -4.43 8.78
CA ASN A 240 24.65 -5.85 9.14
C ASN A 240 23.25 -6.13 9.69
N THR A 241 22.22 -5.67 8.99
CA THR A 241 20.81 -5.88 9.37
C THR A 241 20.12 -6.90 8.48
N LEU A 242 20.70 -7.21 7.33
CA LEU A 242 20.26 -8.29 6.45
C LEU A 242 21.01 -9.56 6.83
N ASP A 243 20.77 -10.05 8.04
CA ASP A 243 21.58 -11.03 8.74
C ASP A 243 20.94 -12.44 8.81
N GLY A 244 19.92 -12.70 8.03
CA GLY A 244 19.18 -13.96 8.04
C GLY A 244 18.35 -14.16 9.30
N SER A 245 17.92 -13.10 9.97
CA SER A 245 17.11 -13.16 11.19
C SER A 245 15.75 -13.84 10.97
N ASN A 246 15.24 -13.84 9.77
CA ASN A 246 14.04 -14.59 9.37
C ASN A 246 14.34 -16.05 8.94
N GLY A 247 15.58 -16.48 9.04
CA GLY A 247 16.09 -17.77 8.60
C GLY A 247 17.12 -17.61 7.48
N LEU A 248 17.89 -18.67 7.22
CA LEU A 248 18.99 -18.61 6.28
C LEU A 248 18.52 -18.18 4.89
N SER A 249 19.22 -17.21 4.31
CA SER A 249 19.05 -16.65 2.96
C SER A 249 17.80 -15.80 2.70
N PHE A 250 17.15 -15.26 3.74
CA PHE A 250 16.08 -14.28 3.54
C PHE A 250 15.93 -13.35 4.75
N ASP A 251 15.74 -12.05 4.47
CA ASP A 251 15.35 -11.07 5.46
C ASP A 251 14.13 -10.24 5.01
N ALA A 252 13.27 -10.00 5.99
CA ALA A 252 12.17 -9.06 5.93
C ALA A 252 12.37 -8.02 7.04
N ASP A 253 13.22 -7.02 6.77
CA ASP A 253 13.55 -5.97 7.74
C ASP A 253 12.52 -4.85 7.69
N ALA A 254 11.99 -4.48 8.86
CA ALA A 254 11.03 -3.40 9.02
C ALA A 254 11.53 -2.40 10.07
N PHE A 255 11.62 -1.13 9.69
CA PHE A 255 12.20 -0.09 10.54
C PHE A 255 11.61 1.30 10.29
N THR A 256 11.87 2.20 11.22
CA THR A 256 11.44 3.60 11.12
C THR A 256 12.50 4.45 10.42
N VAL A 257 12.07 5.36 9.55
CA VAL A 257 12.90 6.38 8.90
C VAL A 257 12.42 7.78 9.27
N ASN A 258 13.36 8.70 9.44
CA ASN A 258 13.06 10.10 9.68
C ASN A 258 13.14 10.89 8.37
N ILE A 259 12.10 11.62 8.06
CA ILE A 259 12.03 12.50 6.89
C ILE A 259 12.01 13.94 7.39
N PRO A 260 13.12 14.69 7.25
CA PRO A 260 13.20 16.07 7.69
C PRO A 260 12.18 16.97 6.97
N ALA A 261 11.83 18.08 7.61
CA ALA A 261 11.01 19.10 6.97
C ALA A 261 11.65 19.60 5.67
N GLY A 262 10.84 19.86 4.66
CA GLY A 262 11.29 20.33 3.35
C GLY A 262 11.84 19.25 2.41
N ILE A 263 12.06 18.02 2.89
CA ILE A 263 12.52 16.90 2.04
C ILE A 263 11.32 16.26 1.33
N GLY A 264 11.41 16.17 0.00
CA GLY A 264 10.34 15.65 -0.88
C GLY A 264 10.51 14.21 -1.32
N SER A 265 11.70 13.64 -1.14
CA SER A 265 11.98 12.25 -1.52
C SER A 265 12.95 11.58 -0.55
N THR A 266 12.86 10.25 -0.49
CA THR A 266 13.79 9.40 0.29
C THR A 266 14.35 8.34 -0.65
N THR A 267 15.69 8.24 -0.70
CA THR A 267 16.39 7.24 -1.50
C THR A 267 16.82 6.09 -0.62
N LEU A 268 16.66 4.87 -1.13
CA LEU A 268 17.06 3.62 -0.51
C LEU A 268 17.96 2.84 -1.45
N GLN A 269 19.04 2.25 -0.92
CA GLN A 269 19.99 1.44 -1.67
C GLN A 269 20.59 0.36 -0.75
N LEU A 270 20.77 -0.84 -1.28
CA LEU A 270 21.50 -1.91 -0.57
C LEU A 270 22.94 -1.94 -1.04
N VAL A 271 23.83 -2.26 -0.12
CA VAL A 271 25.29 -2.29 -0.35
C VAL A 271 25.86 -3.59 0.20
N SER A 272 26.48 -4.36 -0.68
CA SER A 272 27.29 -5.52 -0.31
C SER A 272 28.68 -5.02 0.13
N GLU A 273 28.99 -5.13 1.41
CA GLU A 273 30.24 -4.59 1.98
C GLU A 273 31.39 -5.57 1.85
N PRO A 274 32.55 -5.16 1.34
CA PRO A 274 33.72 -5.99 1.26
C PRO A 274 34.50 -5.98 2.61
N VAL A 275 33.90 -6.50 3.68
CA VAL A 275 34.64 -6.70 4.93
C VAL A 275 35.25 -8.09 4.91
N ASN A 276 36.57 -8.17 5.16
CA ASN A 276 37.37 -9.42 5.24
C ASN A 276 37.24 -10.34 4.00
N GLN A 277 36.96 -9.78 2.82
CA GLN A 277 36.88 -10.51 1.54
C GLN A 277 35.74 -11.56 1.47
N ASN A 278 34.73 -11.46 2.31
CA ASN A 278 33.57 -12.34 2.27
C ASN A 278 32.28 -11.54 2.39
N PRO A 279 31.99 -10.63 1.42
CA PRO A 279 30.78 -9.80 1.44
C PRO A 279 29.52 -10.66 1.24
N ASP A 280 28.36 -10.13 1.65
CA ASP A 280 27.09 -10.77 1.37
C ASP A 280 26.65 -10.54 -0.08
N SER A 281 25.94 -11.50 -0.66
CA SER A 281 25.23 -11.33 -1.92
C SER A 281 23.79 -10.92 -1.61
N LEU A 282 23.34 -9.83 -2.21
CA LEU A 282 22.05 -9.22 -1.92
C LEU A 282 21.13 -9.36 -3.13
N LEU A 283 19.95 -9.90 -2.90
CA LEU A 283 18.85 -10.04 -3.87
C LEU A 283 17.68 -9.21 -3.38
N TRP A 284 17.69 -7.94 -3.73
CA TRP A 284 16.66 -7.00 -3.30
C TRP A 284 15.35 -7.18 -4.06
N VAL A 285 14.27 -7.51 -3.37
CA VAL A 285 12.97 -7.88 -3.97
C VAL A 285 11.92 -6.83 -3.73
N LEU A 286 11.96 -6.16 -2.58
CA LEU A 286 10.95 -5.19 -2.16
C LEU A 286 11.57 -4.05 -1.39
N GLY A 287 11.17 -2.83 -1.74
CA GLY A 287 11.31 -1.63 -0.92
C GLY A 287 9.95 -0.99 -0.73
N LEU A 288 9.54 -0.75 0.51
CA LEU A 288 8.25 -0.17 0.83
C LEU A 288 8.42 0.98 1.81
N LEU A 289 7.74 2.10 1.55
CA LEU A 289 7.65 3.23 2.47
C LEU A 289 6.19 3.56 2.75
N ARG A 290 5.81 3.50 4.04
CA ARG A 290 4.57 4.05 4.56
C ARG A 290 4.86 5.30 5.37
N LEU A 291 4.20 6.42 5.05
CA LEU A 291 4.39 7.65 5.80
C LEU A 291 3.08 8.43 6.00
N PRO A 292 2.94 9.16 7.13
CA PRO A 292 1.76 9.98 7.34
C PRO A 292 1.75 11.14 6.35
N LEU A 293 0.57 11.38 5.78
CA LEU A 293 0.30 12.59 5.03
C LEU A 293 0.06 13.76 6.00
N PRO A 294 0.31 15.00 5.54
CA PRO A 294 -0.07 16.15 6.32
C PRO A 294 -1.55 16.05 6.69
N GLN A 295 -1.82 16.07 7.97
CA GLN A 295 -3.16 16.46 8.41
C GLN A 295 -3.32 17.90 7.96
N THR A 296 -4.26 18.20 7.08
CA THR A 296 -4.79 19.58 7.04
C THR A 296 -5.20 19.87 8.46
N PRO A 297 -4.60 20.87 9.15
CA PRO A 297 -5.13 21.26 10.45
C PRO A 297 -6.64 21.40 10.28
N PRO A 298 -7.46 20.94 11.22
CA PRO A 298 -8.86 21.33 11.24
C PRO A 298 -8.85 22.84 11.01
N PRO A 299 -9.63 23.39 10.08
CA PRO A 299 -9.73 24.83 9.94
C PRO A 299 -9.87 25.38 11.38
N PRO A 300 -9.10 26.42 11.77
CA PRO A 300 -9.22 26.97 13.10
C PRO A 300 -10.71 27.13 13.35
N PRO A 301 -11.22 26.84 14.58
CA PRO A 301 -12.61 27.07 14.89
C PRO A 301 -12.91 28.49 14.43
N GLN A 302 -13.62 28.65 13.32
CA GLN A 302 -14.13 29.97 13.00
C GLN A 302 -15.20 30.19 14.05
N GLU A 303 -15.05 31.29 14.77
CA GLU A 303 -16.19 31.82 15.52
C GLU A 303 -17.37 31.77 14.54
N GLU A 304 -18.42 31.04 14.94
CA GLU A 304 -19.69 31.02 14.24
C GLU A 304 -20.25 32.43 14.34
N THR A 305 -19.91 33.29 13.39
CA THR A 305 -20.24 34.73 13.41
C THR A 305 -21.45 35.08 12.57
N GLY A 306 -21.87 34.13 11.75
CA GLY A 306 -23.04 34.30 10.88
C GLY A 306 -24.33 34.37 11.71
N ASP A 307 -25.20 35.32 11.39
CA ASP A 307 -26.47 35.56 12.06
C ASP A 307 -27.67 35.46 11.15
N GLU A 308 -27.52 34.88 9.96
CA GLU A 308 -28.54 34.71 8.95
C GLU A 308 -28.85 33.26 8.60
N GLY A 309 -30.10 32.96 8.31
CA GLY A 309 -30.56 31.63 7.89
C GLY A 309 -31.98 31.62 7.35
N CYS A 310 -32.17 30.96 6.19
CA CYS A 310 -33.48 30.79 5.59
C CYS A 310 -34.00 29.38 5.87
N THR A 311 -35.27 29.31 6.23
CA THR A 311 -35.95 28.06 6.64
C THR A 311 -36.08 27.03 5.51
N PRO A 312 -36.26 25.74 5.84
CA PRO A 312 -36.66 24.74 4.84
C PRO A 312 -37.92 25.13 4.04
N GLY A 313 -38.83 25.89 4.69
CA GLY A 313 -40.02 26.44 4.06
C GLY A 313 -39.71 27.44 2.97
N TYR A 314 -38.74 28.33 3.18
CA TYR A 314 -38.26 29.27 2.17
C TYR A 314 -37.68 28.50 0.97
N TRP A 315 -36.70 27.67 1.19
CA TRP A 315 -35.95 26.99 0.13
C TRP A 315 -36.82 26.07 -0.75
N LYS A 316 -37.80 25.35 -0.18
CA LYS A 316 -38.72 24.53 -0.98
C LYS A 316 -39.59 25.32 -1.95
N ASN A 317 -39.89 26.60 -1.62
CA ASN A 317 -40.77 27.46 -2.42
C ASN A 317 -39.98 28.38 -3.36
N HIS A 318 -38.66 28.57 -3.15
CA HIS A 318 -37.80 29.47 -3.91
C HIS A 318 -36.68 28.72 -4.64
N THR A 319 -37.02 27.69 -5.40
CA THR A 319 -36.05 26.84 -6.10
C THR A 319 -35.19 27.57 -7.13
N ARG A 320 -35.62 28.75 -7.58
CA ARG A 320 -34.86 29.63 -8.50
C ARG A 320 -33.73 30.39 -7.79
N SER A 321 -33.78 30.50 -6.47
CA SER A 321 -32.77 31.14 -5.62
C SER A 321 -31.73 30.16 -5.11
N TRP A 322 -31.74 28.89 -5.54
CA TRP A 322 -30.76 27.93 -5.12
C TRP A 322 -29.36 28.32 -5.62
N PRO A 323 -28.32 28.17 -4.76
CA PRO A 323 -26.96 28.52 -5.12
C PRO A 323 -26.40 27.64 -6.24
N VAL A 324 -25.45 28.20 -7.00
CA VAL A 324 -24.82 27.49 -8.10
C VAL A 324 -24.10 26.22 -7.56
N GLY A 325 -24.27 25.11 -8.25
CA GLY A 325 -23.73 23.83 -7.85
C GLY A 325 -24.69 22.91 -7.11
N LEU A 326 -25.87 23.42 -6.66
CA LEU A 326 -26.92 22.63 -6.05
C LEU A 326 -28.19 22.69 -6.90
N SER A 327 -28.83 21.54 -7.09
CA SER A 327 -30.05 21.42 -7.92
C SER A 327 -31.16 20.74 -7.14
N PRO A 328 -32.43 21.23 -7.29
CA PRO A 328 -33.61 20.59 -6.69
C PRO A 328 -33.76 19.10 -7.01
N SER A 329 -33.28 18.66 -8.18
CA SER A 329 -33.35 17.28 -8.65
C SER A 329 -32.15 16.42 -8.24
N GLN A 330 -31.10 17.02 -7.69
CA GLN A 330 -29.91 16.30 -7.21
C GLN A 330 -30.30 15.35 -6.08
N THR A 331 -29.74 14.11 -6.09
CA THR A 331 -30.10 13.11 -5.09
C THR A 331 -29.43 13.40 -3.73
N THR A 332 -30.13 13.14 -2.65
CA THR A 332 -29.62 13.30 -1.27
C THR A 332 -28.36 12.51 -1.06
N GLY A 333 -28.29 11.27 -1.58
CA GLY A 333 -27.11 10.41 -1.46
C GLY A 333 -25.86 10.91 -2.21
N SER A 334 -26.03 11.76 -3.25
CA SER A 334 -24.89 12.38 -3.95
C SER A 334 -24.23 13.52 -3.16
N VAL A 335 -24.95 14.07 -2.19
CA VAL A 335 -24.47 15.16 -1.32
C VAL A 335 -24.08 14.63 0.06
N PHE A 336 -24.93 13.80 0.63
CA PHE A 336 -24.74 13.20 1.95
C PHE A 336 -24.52 11.70 1.80
N SER A 337 -23.28 11.25 1.73
CA SER A 337 -22.92 9.84 1.55
C SER A 337 -23.44 8.94 2.69
N GLY A 338 -23.56 9.48 3.92
CA GLY A 338 -24.16 8.81 5.07
C GLY A 338 -25.63 8.44 4.87
N ALA A 339 -26.33 9.07 3.91
CA ALA A 339 -27.70 8.70 3.54
C ALA A 339 -27.82 7.28 2.97
N SER A 340 -26.69 6.65 2.56
CA SER A 340 -26.65 5.25 2.14
C SER A 340 -27.15 4.27 3.21
N ALA A 341 -27.05 4.64 4.49
CA ALA A 341 -27.68 3.88 5.60
C ALA A 341 -29.23 3.83 5.51
N PHE A 342 -29.83 4.71 4.71
CA PHE A 342 -31.28 4.83 4.47
C PHE A 342 -31.56 4.87 2.95
N PRO A 343 -31.52 3.76 2.22
CA PRO A 343 -31.56 3.74 0.75
C PRO A 343 -32.76 4.51 0.13
N SER A 344 -33.92 4.46 0.79
CA SER A 344 -35.11 5.21 0.35
C SER A 344 -34.94 6.72 0.46
N LEU A 345 -34.08 7.23 1.34
CA LEU A 345 -33.77 8.65 1.49
C LEU A 345 -32.61 9.06 0.58
N ALA A 346 -31.62 8.19 0.39
CA ALA A 346 -30.50 8.44 -0.50
C ALA A 346 -30.92 8.68 -1.95
N SER A 347 -31.98 7.99 -2.41
CA SER A 347 -32.53 8.14 -3.76
C SER A 347 -33.49 9.32 -3.93
N GLN A 348 -33.90 9.97 -2.85
CA GLN A 348 -34.74 11.19 -2.92
C GLN A 348 -33.97 12.39 -3.44
N SER A 349 -34.67 13.31 -4.10
CA SER A 349 -34.06 14.60 -4.45
C SER A 349 -33.93 15.53 -3.23
N LEU A 350 -33.01 16.49 -3.31
CA LEU A 350 -32.89 17.53 -2.28
C LEU A 350 -34.19 18.26 -2.02
N LEU A 351 -34.97 18.55 -3.08
CA LEU A 351 -36.28 19.16 -2.93
C LEU A 351 -37.27 18.25 -2.18
N GLN A 352 -37.27 16.95 -2.47
CA GLN A 352 -38.11 15.99 -1.74
C GLN A 352 -37.72 15.90 -0.27
N SER A 353 -36.44 16.02 0.05
CA SER A 353 -35.97 16.07 1.43
C SER A 353 -36.44 17.29 2.19
N LEU A 354 -36.47 18.47 1.56
CA LEU A 354 -37.08 19.72 2.12
C LEU A 354 -38.61 19.60 2.37
N GLN A 355 -39.27 18.79 1.58
CA GLN A 355 -40.73 18.52 1.71
C GLN A 355 -41.01 17.40 2.69
N GLY A 356 -39.97 16.66 3.14
CA GLY A 356 -40.08 15.50 3.99
C GLY A 356 -40.70 15.81 5.35
N GLY A 357 -41.56 14.89 5.81
CA GLY A 357 -42.08 14.90 7.18
C GLY A 357 -41.19 14.14 8.13
N GLY A 358 -41.54 14.15 9.41
CA GLY A 358 -40.90 13.31 10.43
C GLY A 358 -41.48 11.89 10.48
N GLY A 359 -41.30 11.23 11.61
CA GLY A 359 -41.83 9.91 11.90
C GLY A 359 -41.20 9.30 13.14
N SER A 360 -41.66 8.11 13.50
CA SER A 360 -41.07 7.30 14.57
C SER A 360 -39.82 6.56 14.07
N GLY A 361 -38.99 6.13 15.00
CA GLY A 361 -37.80 5.35 14.71
C GLY A 361 -36.65 6.15 14.07
N THR A 362 -35.58 5.47 13.64
CA THR A 362 -34.38 6.07 13.06
C THR A 362 -34.66 6.65 11.67
N LEU A 363 -35.50 6.01 10.86
CA LEU A 363 -35.89 6.54 9.55
C LEU A 363 -36.62 7.88 9.67
N GLY A 364 -37.48 8.03 10.70
CA GLY A 364 -38.20 9.28 10.97
C GLY A 364 -37.22 10.40 11.38
N ALA A 365 -36.23 10.08 12.20
CA ALA A 365 -35.17 11.03 12.60
C ALA A 365 -34.30 11.43 11.42
N ALA A 366 -33.92 10.48 10.55
CA ALA A 366 -33.14 10.75 9.34
C ALA A 366 -33.88 11.70 8.39
N LYS A 367 -35.21 11.57 8.25
CA LYS A 367 -36.03 12.51 7.47
C LYS A 367 -36.02 13.93 8.04
N ILE A 368 -36.12 14.04 9.38
CA ILE A 368 -36.09 15.35 10.07
C ILE A 368 -34.71 15.99 9.87
N LEU A 369 -33.63 15.20 10.07
CA LEU A 369 -32.26 15.67 9.88
C LEU A 369 -32.02 16.14 8.44
N LEU A 370 -32.37 15.33 7.45
CA LEU A 370 -32.13 15.68 6.04
C LEU A 370 -32.90 16.94 5.61
N ARG A 371 -34.10 17.16 6.16
CA ARG A 371 -34.87 18.41 5.89
C ARG A 371 -34.11 19.63 6.41
N ALA A 372 -33.61 19.60 7.63
CA ALA A 372 -32.82 20.69 8.22
C ALA A 372 -31.46 20.83 7.50
N ALA A 373 -30.80 19.71 7.19
CA ALA A 373 -29.48 19.67 6.55
C ALA A 373 -29.48 20.25 5.14
N VAL A 374 -30.49 19.96 4.32
CA VAL A 374 -30.57 20.54 2.97
C VAL A 374 -30.78 22.05 3.04
N ALA A 375 -31.59 22.56 3.97
CA ALA A 375 -31.76 24.00 4.14
C ALA A 375 -30.41 24.64 4.63
N ALA A 376 -29.74 24.04 5.61
CA ALA A 376 -28.46 24.49 6.09
C ALA A 376 -27.40 24.53 4.98
N LEU A 377 -27.35 23.49 4.15
CA LEU A 377 -26.43 23.44 3.01
C LEU A 377 -26.71 24.55 1.99
N LEU A 378 -27.97 24.83 1.69
CA LEU A 378 -28.36 25.88 0.77
C LEU A 378 -28.02 27.26 1.34
N ASN A 379 -28.26 27.49 2.63
CA ASN A 379 -27.85 28.70 3.34
C ASN A 379 -26.35 28.92 3.26
N ALA A 380 -25.59 27.93 3.68
CA ALA A 380 -24.12 28.00 3.71
C ALA A 380 -23.46 28.10 2.32
N SER A 381 -24.18 27.69 1.26
CA SER A 381 -23.70 27.78 -0.13
C SER A 381 -24.12 29.09 -0.82
N HIS A 382 -25.01 29.87 -0.23
CA HIS A 382 -25.56 31.06 -0.88
C HIS A 382 -24.75 32.31 -0.52
N ALA A 383 -24.21 33.00 -1.53
CA ALA A 383 -23.30 34.13 -1.35
C ALA A 383 -23.88 35.33 -0.56
N ASN A 384 -25.20 35.43 -0.51
CA ASN A 384 -25.93 36.54 0.16
C ASN A 384 -26.59 36.07 1.48
N VAL A 385 -26.11 35.00 2.10
CA VAL A 385 -26.57 34.52 3.41
C VAL A 385 -25.33 34.34 4.27
N ASP A 386 -25.20 35.08 5.33
CA ASP A 386 -24.17 34.94 6.34
C ASP A 386 -24.57 33.84 7.34
N TYR A 387 -24.39 32.58 6.88
CA TYR A 387 -24.79 31.40 7.65
C TYR A 387 -23.70 30.98 8.63
N PRO A 388 -24.02 30.60 9.89
CA PRO A 388 -23.01 30.35 10.93
C PRO A 388 -22.14 29.09 10.70
N ARG A 389 -22.53 28.19 9.76
CA ARG A 389 -21.79 26.94 9.49
C ARG A 389 -21.26 26.88 8.06
N ARG A 390 -20.14 26.19 7.89
CA ARG A 390 -19.60 25.91 6.55
C ARG A 390 -20.30 24.70 5.91
N THR A 391 -20.34 24.69 4.60
CA THR A 391 -20.86 23.57 3.82
C THR A 391 -20.14 22.24 4.12
N SER A 392 -18.80 22.28 4.31
CA SER A 392 -17.97 21.11 4.65
C SER A 392 -18.39 20.49 6.00
N ASP A 393 -18.62 21.33 6.99
CA ASP A 393 -18.92 20.90 8.35
C ASP A 393 -20.33 20.31 8.43
N ILE A 394 -21.29 20.96 7.76
CA ILE A 394 -22.66 20.44 7.61
C ILE A 394 -22.65 19.05 6.98
N VAL A 395 -21.90 18.88 5.88
CA VAL A 395 -21.83 17.58 5.18
C VAL A 395 -21.17 16.52 6.06
N ALA A 396 -20.09 16.85 6.76
CA ALA A 396 -19.39 15.92 7.63
C ALA A 396 -20.28 15.48 8.81
N ASP A 397 -20.89 16.44 9.52
CA ASP A 397 -21.74 16.17 10.69
C ASP A 397 -22.99 15.36 10.31
N VAL A 398 -23.64 15.70 9.21
CA VAL A 398 -24.81 14.98 8.70
C VAL A 398 -24.46 13.55 8.29
N ASN A 399 -23.32 13.35 7.62
CA ASN A 399 -22.85 12.01 7.27
C ASN A 399 -22.57 11.16 8.51
N ALA A 400 -21.89 11.75 9.52
CA ALA A 400 -21.62 11.07 10.79
C ALA A 400 -22.91 10.70 11.52
N ALA A 401 -23.85 11.64 11.63
CA ALA A 401 -25.13 11.40 12.30
C ALA A 401 -25.98 10.33 11.60
N LEU A 402 -26.06 10.35 10.28
CA LEU A 402 -26.81 9.33 9.51
C LEU A 402 -26.14 7.95 9.64
N SER A 403 -24.81 7.87 9.52
CA SER A 403 -24.05 6.62 9.63
C SER A 403 -24.13 6.01 11.03
N SER A 404 -24.32 6.81 12.08
CA SER A 404 -24.49 6.32 13.46
C SER A 404 -25.75 5.46 13.63
N ASN A 405 -26.72 5.60 12.76
CA ASN A 405 -28.08 5.01 12.86
C ASN A 405 -28.71 5.24 14.24
N ASN A 406 -28.32 6.31 14.92
CA ASN A 406 -28.82 6.67 16.25
C ASN A 406 -29.84 7.79 16.16
N ARG A 407 -31.07 7.50 16.61
CA ARG A 407 -32.18 8.45 16.59
C ARG A 407 -31.87 9.78 17.29
N ASN A 408 -31.28 9.70 18.50
CA ASN A 408 -31.02 10.89 19.33
C ASN A 408 -29.97 11.77 18.69
N THR A 409 -28.86 11.20 18.22
CA THR A 409 -27.80 11.93 17.51
C THR A 409 -28.35 12.67 16.28
N MET A 410 -29.20 12.01 15.50
CA MET A 410 -29.80 12.65 14.34
C MET A 410 -30.76 13.79 14.71
N LEU A 411 -31.56 13.64 15.77
CA LEU A 411 -32.49 14.67 16.19
C LEU A 411 -31.79 15.87 16.86
N GLU A 412 -30.72 15.62 17.60
CA GLU A 412 -29.89 16.65 18.21
C GLU A 412 -29.28 17.57 17.14
N LEU A 413 -28.59 16.97 16.15
CA LEU A 413 -28.05 17.75 15.04
C LEU A 413 -29.14 18.45 14.23
N ALA A 414 -30.28 17.78 13.99
CA ALA A 414 -31.41 18.41 13.30
C ALA A 414 -31.93 19.64 14.04
N GLY A 415 -31.99 19.59 15.37
CA GLY A 415 -32.39 20.75 16.20
C GLY A 415 -31.43 21.91 16.12
N GLN A 416 -30.10 21.62 16.10
CA GLN A 416 -29.08 22.66 15.94
C GLN A 416 -29.20 23.32 14.55
N LEU A 417 -29.24 22.52 13.47
CA LEU A 417 -29.38 23.05 12.12
C LEU A 417 -30.69 23.81 11.89
N ASP A 418 -31.78 23.37 12.52
CA ASP A 418 -33.08 24.08 12.44
C ASP A 418 -33.02 25.41 13.18
N GLY A 419 -32.32 25.49 14.33
CA GLY A 419 -32.04 26.73 15.03
C GLY A 419 -31.32 27.74 14.14
N ASP A 420 -30.23 27.32 13.51
CA ASP A 420 -29.44 28.16 12.60
C ASP A 420 -30.23 28.57 11.35
N ASN A 421 -31.07 27.70 10.79
CA ASN A 421 -31.93 27.99 9.67
C ASN A 421 -33.05 29.01 9.98
N ASN A 422 -33.28 29.32 11.25
CA ASN A 422 -34.31 30.27 11.71
C ASN A 422 -33.74 31.62 12.21
N LEU A 423 -32.46 31.89 11.99
CA LEU A 423 -31.79 33.13 12.42
C LEU A 423 -32.37 34.40 11.73
N GLY A 424 -32.90 34.25 10.55
CA GLY A 424 -33.49 35.34 9.72
C GLY A 424 -33.04 35.24 8.27
N CYS A 425 -33.98 35.30 7.36
CA CYS A 425 -33.70 35.14 5.92
C CYS A 425 -33.45 36.49 5.25
N PRO A 426 -32.23 36.78 4.76
CA PRO A 426 -31.96 38.05 4.06
C PRO A 426 -32.48 38.10 2.63
N LEU A 427 -32.93 36.95 2.10
CA LEU A 427 -33.36 36.80 0.70
C LEU A 427 -34.87 37.07 0.49
N ASN A 428 -35.58 37.55 1.49
CA ASN A 428 -37.04 37.87 1.41
C ASN A 428 -37.29 39.22 0.77
#